data_650d2ab20534f698d96b33b815af75a3
#
_entry.id   650d2ab20534f698d96b33b815af75a3
#
_cell.length_a   1.000
_cell.length_b   1.000
_cell.length_c   1.000
_cell.angle_alpha   90.00
_cell.angle_beta   90.00
_cell.angle_gamma   90.00
#
_symmetry.space_group_name_H-M   'P 1'
#
loop_
_entity.id
_entity.type
_entity.pdbx_description
1 polymer ?
#
loop_
_entity_poly.entity_id
_entity_poly.type
_entity_poly.pdbx_seq_one_letter_code
_entity_poly.pdbx_strand_id
1 'polypeptide(L)'
;DIIKEYKPDLMLIHLATLDHTRHNYGLFNDEVDKALKMNDKWLGDIIQATKDAGTYKDTNFIILGDHGHLRVDKVINPNVLLKSNGFIKVENGEVKDFDAYVNSSGISAQIIVNNLDRLTELRELLEEFKEELFIENIFTKEEASNLGLEGDFEMVIEGLEGISFGNDFEGSIIKDSDIKDYKFAVATHGHLPTKGNRPPFIAFGPNIKGGVVIEEGDLR
;
A
#
# COMPACT_ATOMS: atom_id res chain seq x y z
N ASP A 1 16.59 -13.85 20.56
CA ASP A 1 16.38 -14.64 21.78
C ASP A 1 15.07 -15.43 21.76
N ILE A 2 13.95 -14.89 21.23
CA ILE A 2 12.66 -15.60 21.15
C ILE A 2 12.79 -16.99 20.51
N ILE A 3 13.48 -17.10 19.36
CA ILE A 3 13.66 -18.37 18.65
C ILE A 3 14.39 -19.40 19.53
N LYS A 4 15.43 -18.96 20.23
CA LYS A 4 16.27 -19.88 21.08
C LYS A 4 15.52 -20.29 22.32
N GLU A 5 14.75 -19.40 22.93
CA GLU A 5 14.09 -19.61 24.22
C GLU A 5 12.78 -20.37 24.07
N TYR A 6 11.94 -19.96 23.12
CA TYR A 6 10.56 -20.48 23.00
C TYR A 6 10.37 -21.49 21.86
N LYS A 7 11.28 -21.54 20.86
CA LYS A 7 11.23 -22.45 19.71
C LYS A 7 9.83 -22.51 19.09
N PRO A 8 9.26 -21.38 18.66
CA PRO A 8 7.88 -21.34 18.18
C PRO A 8 7.69 -22.22 16.94
N ASP A 9 6.51 -22.84 16.81
CA ASP A 9 6.14 -23.62 15.63
C ASP A 9 5.87 -22.73 14.40
N LEU A 10 5.41 -21.49 14.63
CA LEU A 10 5.21 -20.46 13.60
C LEU A 10 5.71 -19.10 14.13
N MET A 11 6.47 -18.41 13.30
CA MET A 11 6.92 -17.05 13.60
C MET A 11 6.75 -16.16 12.35
N LEU A 12 6.00 -15.07 12.48
CA LEU A 12 5.86 -14.05 11.45
C LEU A 12 6.68 -12.82 11.84
N ILE A 13 7.53 -12.36 10.92
CA ILE A 13 8.43 -11.22 11.15
C ILE A 13 8.22 -10.22 10.02
N HIS A 14 7.82 -9.00 10.36
CA HIS A 14 7.65 -7.90 9.42
C HIS A 14 8.81 -6.91 9.56
N LEU A 15 9.56 -6.71 8.47
CA LEU A 15 10.71 -5.80 8.39
C LEU A 15 10.32 -4.55 7.60
N ALA A 16 9.83 -3.52 8.29
CA ALA A 16 9.35 -2.29 7.64
C ALA A 16 10.45 -1.36 7.11
N THR A 17 11.73 -1.68 7.28
CA THR A 17 12.84 -0.77 6.97
C THR A 17 12.93 -0.42 5.50
N LEU A 18 12.73 -1.40 4.61
CA LEU A 18 12.83 -1.18 3.16
C LEU A 18 11.68 -0.31 2.65
N ASP A 19 10.47 -0.59 3.11
CA ASP A 19 9.27 0.20 2.83
C ASP A 19 9.47 1.67 3.25
N HIS A 20 9.79 1.90 4.51
CA HIS A 20 10.07 3.23 5.04
C HIS A 20 11.18 3.97 4.25
N THR A 21 12.25 3.26 3.89
CA THR A 21 13.35 3.87 3.15
C THR A 21 12.90 4.28 1.74
N ARG A 22 12.10 3.45 1.06
CA ARG A 22 11.58 3.79 -0.27
C ARG A 22 10.61 4.95 -0.24
N HIS A 23 9.74 5.04 0.75
CA HIS A 23 8.88 6.20 0.94
C HIS A 23 9.66 7.51 1.01
N ASN A 24 10.77 7.53 1.74
CA ASN A 24 11.55 8.74 1.99
C ASN A 24 12.56 9.09 0.91
N TYR A 25 13.15 8.09 0.27
CA TYR A 25 14.30 8.27 -0.63
C TYR A 25 14.04 7.84 -2.07
N GLY A 26 12.90 7.20 -2.37
CA GLY A 26 12.57 6.67 -3.69
C GLY A 26 12.99 5.21 -3.88
N LEU A 27 12.87 4.73 -5.15
CA LEU A 27 12.89 3.30 -5.44
C LEU A 27 14.29 2.69 -5.44
N PHE A 28 15.28 3.39 -6.01
CA PHE A 28 16.62 2.85 -6.26
C PHE A 28 17.66 3.92 -5.95
N ASN A 29 18.42 3.74 -4.88
CA ASN A 29 19.49 4.62 -4.44
C ASN A 29 20.32 3.95 -3.33
N ASP A 30 21.39 4.60 -2.89
CA ASP A 30 22.32 4.06 -1.88
C ASP A 30 21.65 3.79 -0.52
N GLU A 31 20.62 4.55 -0.14
CA GLU A 31 19.90 4.32 1.13
C GLU A 31 19.04 3.06 1.05
N VAL A 32 18.40 2.82 -0.09
CA VAL A 32 17.65 1.57 -0.35
C VAL A 32 18.58 0.37 -0.37
N ASP A 33 19.77 0.50 -0.96
CA ASP A 33 20.78 -0.56 -0.95
C ASP A 33 21.28 -0.88 0.46
N LYS A 34 21.46 0.14 1.31
CA LYS A 34 21.78 -0.05 2.74
C LYS A 34 20.65 -0.77 3.49
N ALA A 35 19.40 -0.39 3.24
CA ALA A 35 18.24 -1.04 3.84
C ALA A 35 18.12 -2.52 3.43
N LEU A 36 18.35 -2.83 2.14
CA LEU A 36 18.38 -4.20 1.64
C LEU A 36 19.48 -5.03 2.30
N LYS A 37 20.70 -4.51 2.40
CA LYS A 37 21.81 -5.18 3.08
C LYS A 37 21.52 -5.41 4.57
N MET A 38 20.81 -4.50 5.20
CA MET A 38 20.39 -4.66 6.61
C MET A 38 19.34 -5.76 6.76
N ASN A 39 18.35 -5.81 5.86
CA ASN A 39 17.34 -6.88 5.84
C ASN A 39 17.99 -8.26 5.59
N ASP A 40 18.96 -8.34 4.67
CA ASP A 40 19.72 -9.57 4.41
C ASP A 40 20.50 -10.02 5.64
N LYS A 41 21.16 -9.08 6.33
CA LYS A 41 21.84 -9.36 7.60
C LYS A 41 20.88 -9.91 8.66
N TRP A 42 19.71 -9.30 8.84
CA TRP A 42 18.71 -9.77 9.80
C TRP A 42 18.17 -11.15 9.46
N LEU A 43 17.95 -11.43 8.17
CA LEU A 43 17.60 -12.78 7.72
C LEU A 43 18.71 -13.79 8.11
N GLY A 44 19.97 -13.43 7.89
CA GLY A 44 21.11 -14.24 8.32
C GLY A 44 21.12 -14.49 9.83
N ASP A 45 20.84 -13.47 10.65
CA ASP A 45 20.75 -13.56 12.12
C ASP A 45 19.58 -14.48 12.55
N ILE A 46 18.43 -14.43 11.87
CA ILE A 46 17.27 -15.31 12.10
C ILE A 46 17.63 -16.77 11.78
N ILE A 47 18.24 -17.02 10.63
CA ILE A 47 18.69 -18.35 10.22
C ILE A 47 19.71 -18.89 11.24
N GLN A 48 20.65 -18.07 11.69
CA GLN A 48 21.62 -18.48 12.69
C GLN A 48 20.96 -18.81 14.03
N ALA A 49 19.94 -18.04 14.43
CA ALA A 49 19.19 -18.31 15.66
C ALA A 49 18.47 -19.68 15.63
N THR A 50 17.94 -20.12 14.49
CA THR A 50 17.37 -21.48 14.36
C THR A 50 18.44 -22.58 14.46
N LYS A 51 19.64 -22.32 13.91
CA LYS A 51 20.79 -23.25 14.07
C LYS A 51 21.19 -23.38 15.52
N ASP A 52 21.32 -22.25 16.23
CA ASP A 52 21.68 -22.23 17.66
C ASP A 52 20.58 -22.87 18.55
N ALA A 53 19.33 -22.78 18.15
CA ALA A 53 18.18 -23.42 18.80
C ALA A 53 18.10 -24.94 18.51
N GLY A 54 18.83 -25.42 17.49
CA GLY A 54 18.79 -26.83 17.06
C GLY A 54 17.57 -27.17 16.19
N THR A 55 16.80 -26.18 15.71
CA THR A 55 15.57 -26.37 14.94
C THR A 55 15.75 -26.16 13.42
N TYR A 56 16.92 -25.70 12.96
CA TYR A 56 17.17 -25.34 11.57
C TYR A 56 16.80 -26.44 10.58
N LYS A 57 17.08 -27.70 10.88
CA LYS A 57 16.81 -28.84 9.99
C LYS A 57 15.32 -29.12 9.80
N ASP A 58 14.50 -28.64 10.71
CA ASP A 58 13.05 -28.84 10.74
C ASP A 58 12.30 -27.53 10.40
N THR A 59 13.02 -26.44 10.09
CA THR A 59 12.44 -25.13 9.82
C THR A 59 12.34 -24.86 8.33
N ASN A 60 11.15 -24.50 7.84
CA ASN A 60 10.94 -23.90 6.53
C ASN A 60 10.95 -22.38 6.65
N PHE A 61 11.63 -21.73 5.73
CA PHE A 61 11.69 -20.27 5.61
C PHE A 61 10.89 -19.82 4.39
N ILE A 62 10.05 -18.81 4.59
CA ILE A 62 9.33 -18.12 3.52
C ILE A 62 9.68 -16.65 3.65
N ILE A 63 10.26 -16.08 2.58
CA ILE A 63 10.61 -14.68 2.46
C ILE A 63 9.77 -14.11 1.32
N LEU A 64 8.99 -13.09 1.62
CA LEU A 64 8.13 -12.46 0.63
C LEU A 64 8.07 -10.95 0.86
N GLY A 65 7.75 -10.19 -0.19
CA GLY A 65 7.28 -8.83 -0.07
C GLY A 65 5.75 -8.82 -0.08
N ASP A 66 5.16 -7.95 0.69
CA ASP A 66 3.71 -7.75 0.77
C ASP A 66 3.19 -6.91 -0.42
N HIS A 67 3.98 -5.96 -0.90
CA HIS A 67 3.69 -5.11 -2.06
C HIS A 67 4.96 -4.58 -2.72
N GLY A 68 4.80 -4.01 -3.92
CA GLY A 68 5.80 -3.18 -4.59
C GLY A 68 5.66 -1.71 -4.23
N HIS A 69 6.47 -0.86 -4.88
CA HIS A 69 6.37 0.60 -4.78
C HIS A 69 6.41 1.21 -6.17
N LEU A 70 5.71 2.33 -6.34
CA LEU A 70 5.81 3.21 -7.49
C LEU A 70 6.25 4.61 -7.06
N ARG A 71 6.87 5.33 -7.99
CA ARG A 71 7.30 6.72 -7.78
C ARG A 71 6.08 7.63 -7.62
N VAL A 72 6.22 8.66 -6.80
CA VAL A 72 5.23 9.71 -6.60
C VAL A 72 5.86 11.06 -6.92
N ASP A 73 5.22 11.79 -7.83
CA ASP A 73 5.58 13.16 -8.22
C ASP A 73 4.55 14.16 -7.68
N LYS A 74 3.28 13.73 -7.54
CA LYS A 74 2.17 14.58 -7.12
C LYS A 74 1.27 13.88 -6.11
N VAL A 75 0.70 14.69 -5.21
CA VAL A 75 -0.38 14.28 -4.29
C VAL A 75 -1.68 14.92 -4.75
N ILE A 76 -2.70 14.10 -4.91
CA ILE A 76 -4.03 14.51 -5.35
C ILE A 76 -4.99 14.38 -4.17
N ASN A 77 -5.71 15.45 -3.85
CA ASN A 77 -6.64 15.53 -2.72
C ASN A 77 -8.10 15.61 -3.21
N PRO A 78 -8.77 14.48 -3.52
CA PRO A 78 -10.13 14.50 -4.04
C PRO A 78 -11.15 15.08 -3.03
N ASN A 79 -10.86 15.00 -1.74
CA ASN A 79 -11.73 15.56 -0.71
C ASN A 79 -11.91 17.07 -0.80
N VAL A 80 -10.98 17.80 -1.42
CA VAL A 80 -11.15 19.24 -1.71
C VAL A 80 -12.30 19.44 -2.70
N LEU A 81 -12.38 18.60 -3.75
CA LEU A 81 -13.48 18.60 -4.70
C LEU A 81 -14.79 18.17 -4.04
N LEU A 82 -14.79 17.09 -3.26
CA LEU A 82 -15.96 16.60 -2.54
C LEU A 82 -16.52 17.66 -1.59
N LYS A 83 -15.68 18.37 -0.85
CA LYS A 83 -16.09 19.49 0.02
C LYS A 83 -16.75 20.61 -0.78
N SER A 84 -16.16 21.01 -1.92
CA SER A 84 -16.68 22.07 -2.78
C SER A 84 -18.05 21.74 -3.37
N ASN A 85 -18.37 20.44 -3.52
CA ASN A 85 -19.64 19.92 -4.01
C ASN A 85 -20.59 19.46 -2.87
N GLY A 86 -20.30 19.86 -1.62
CA GLY A 86 -21.17 19.63 -0.47
C GLY A 86 -21.26 18.20 0.02
N PHE A 87 -20.32 17.32 -0.34
CA PHE A 87 -20.22 15.96 0.21
C PHE A 87 -19.56 15.95 1.59
N ILE A 88 -18.77 16.96 1.95
CA ILE A 88 -18.07 17.06 3.23
C ILE A 88 -18.48 18.37 3.93
N LYS A 89 -18.95 18.27 5.15
CA LYS A 89 -19.28 19.40 6.02
C LYS A 89 -18.14 19.64 7.01
N VAL A 90 -17.63 20.87 7.02
CA VAL A 90 -16.52 21.27 7.88
C VAL A 90 -17.01 22.34 8.85
N GLU A 91 -16.71 22.17 10.13
CA GLU A 91 -16.95 23.16 11.19
C GLU A 91 -15.66 23.34 12.00
N ASN A 92 -15.26 24.60 12.24
CA ASN A 92 -14.03 24.94 12.97
C ASN A 92 -12.73 24.29 12.45
N GLY A 93 -12.65 24.05 11.13
CA GLY A 93 -11.48 23.42 10.50
C GLY A 93 -11.43 21.89 10.61
N GLU A 94 -12.47 21.25 11.14
CA GLU A 94 -12.57 19.80 11.27
C GLU A 94 -13.77 19.26 10.48
N VAL A 95 -13.64 18.06 9.94
CA VAL A 95 -14.76 17.35 9.30
C VAL A 95 -15.79 17.02 10.36
N LYS A 96 -16.98 17.62 10.24
CA LYS A 96 -18.09 17.40 11.16
C LYS A 96 -18.96 16.23 10.73
N ASP A 97 -19.20 16.11 9.44
CA ASP A 97 -20.06 15.11 8.82
C ASP A 97 -19.71 14.99 7.33
N PHE A 98 -20.05 13.87 6.71
CA PHE A 98 -19.88 13.69 5.28
C PHE A 98 -20.89 12.71 4.68
N ASP A 99 -21.35 13.00 3.47
CA ASP A 99 -22.09 12.06 2.62
C ASP A 99 -21.14 11.07 1.92
N ALA A 100 -19.96 11.57 1.52
CA ALA A 100 -18.87 10.76 0.96
C ALA A 100 -17.50 11.32 1.37
N TYR A 101 -16.52 10.43 1.56
CA TYR A 101 -15.15 10.78 1.91
C TYR A 101 -14.15 9.83 1.23
N VAL A 102 -13.09 10.39 0.64
CA VAL A 102 -12.00 9.63 0.04
C VAL A 102 -10.93 9.35 1.08
N ASN A 103 -10.69 8.08 1.37
CA ASN A 103 -9.66 7.61 2.28
C ASN A 103 -8.49 7.01 1.50
N SER A 104 -7.35 7.70 1.51
CA SER A 104 -6.17 7.31 0.75
C SER A 104 -5.53 6.02 1.26
N SER A 105 -5.17 5.15 0.31
CA SER A 105 -4.27 4.00 0.48
C SER A 105 -2.98 4.16 -0.34
N GLY A 106 -2.61 5.39 -0.73
CA GLY A 106 -1.50 5.69 -1.60
C GLY A 106 -1.94 5.91 -3.04
N ILE A 107 -1.57 5.03 -3.98
CA ILE A 107 -1.93 5.16 -5.41
C ILE A 107 -3.41 4.82 -5.66
N SER A 108 -4.05 4.12 -4.76
CA SER A 108 -5.50 3.98 -4.72
C SER A 108 -6.12 4.69 -3.52
N ALA A 109 -7.44 4.87 -3.55
CA ALA A 109 -8.20 5.35 -2.42
C ALA A 109 -9.58 4.69 -2.36
N GLN A 110 -10.01 4.38 -1.15
CA GLN A 110 -11.34 3.87 -0.86
C GLN A 110 -12.30 5.04 -0.64
N ILE A 111 -13.51 4.95 -1.16
CA ILE A 111 -14.53 5.97 -0.98
C ILE A 111 -15.62 5.43 -0.07
N ILE A 112 -15.67 6.00 1.12
CA ILE A 112 -16.67 5.72 2.14
C ILE A 112 -17.88 6.60 1.83
N VAL A 113 -19.09 6.02 1.78
CA VAL A 113 -20.33 6.73 1.46
C VAL A 113 -21.34 6.49 2.57
N ASN A 114 -21.66 7.56 3.32
CA ASN A 114 -22.66 7.52 4.37
C ASN A 114 -24.08 7.77 3.83
N ASN A 115 -24.19 8.47 2.71
CA ASN A 115 -25.47 8.79 2.06
C ASN A 115 -25.54 8.15 0.67
N LEU A 116 -26.10 6.95 0.61
CA LEU A 116 -26.22 6.18 -0.65
C LEU A 116 -27.11 6.84 -1.68
N ASP A 117 -28.01 7.73 -1.31
CA ASP A 117 -28.86 8.47 -2.27
C ASP A 117 -28.03 9.40 -3.17
N ARG A 118 -26.82 9.76 -2.74
CA ARG A 118 -25.87 10.58 -3.52
C ARG A 118 -24.80 9.80 -4.26
N LEU A 119 -24.86 8.46 -4.25
CA LEU A 119 -23.81 7.61 -4.86
C LEU A 119 -23.69 7.86 -6.38
N THR A 120 -24.81 8.04 -7.08
CA THR A 120 -24.81 8.34 -8.52
C THR A 120 -24.19 9.71 -8.80
N GLU A 121 -24.58 10.74 -8.06
CA GLU A 121 -24.02 12.11 -8.17
C GLU A 121 -22.50 12.10 -7.90
N LEU A 122 -22.06 11.35 -6.89
CA LEU A 122 -20.64 11.20 -6.58
C LEU A 122 -19.87 10.56 -7.73
N ARG A 123 -20.42 9.49 -8.33
CA ARG A 123 -19.80 8.80 -9.45
C ARG A 123 -19.68 9.72 -10.68
N GLU A 124 -20.74 10.43 -10.99
CA GLU A 124 -20.77 11.41 -12.10
C GLU A 124 -19.71 12.50 -11.87
N LEU A 125 -19.61 13.03 -10.66
CA LEU A 125 -18.59 14.01 -10.30
C LEU A 125 -17.16 13.46 -10.49
N LEU A 126 -16.90 12.25 -10.04
CA LEU A 126 -15.57 11.64 -10.20
C LEU A 126 -15.22 11.34 -11.66
N GLU A 127 -16.21 10.93 -12.48
CA GLU A 127 -16.01 10.73 -13.93
C GLU A 127 -15.78 12.05 -14.65
N GLU A 128 -16.50 13.12 -14.28
CA GLU A 128 -16.32 14.48 -14.85
C GLU A 128 -14.91 15.02 -14.60
N PHE A 129 -14.40 14.84 -13.37
CA PHE A 129 -13.09 15.33 -12.95
C PHE A 129 -11.97 14.27 -13.04
N LYS A 130 -12.21 13.15 -13.72
CA LYS A 130 -11.32 12.01 -13.80
C LYS A 130 -9.90 12.39 -14.26
N GLU A 131 -9.79 13.19 -15.29
CA GLU A 131 -8.51 13.64 -15.84
C GLU A 131 -7.80 14.61 -14.88
N GLU A 132 -8.51 15.56 -14.27
CA GLU A 132 -7.95 16.53 -13.32
C GLU A 132 -7.47 15.87 -12.03
N LEU A 133 -8.16 14.81 -11.59
CA LEU A 133 -7.82 14.02 -10.43
C LEU A 133 -6.79 12.91 -10.71
N PHE A 134 -6.30 12.81 -11.96
CA PHE A 134 -5.37 11.76 -12.38
C PHE A 134 -5.89 10.35 -12.05
N ILE A 135 -7.20 10.12 -12.13
CA ILE A 135 -7.82 8.82 -11.90
C ILE A 135 -7.70 7.98 -13.16
N GLU A 136 -7.17 6.78 -13.04
CA GLU A 136 -7.13 5.79 -14.12
C GLU A 136 -8.39 4.93 -14.13
N ASN A 137 -8.78 4.41 -12.97
CA ASN A 137 -9.91 3.52 -12.80
C ASN A 137 -10.81 3.96 -11.66
N ILE A 138 -12.12 3.75 -11.84
CA ILE A 138 -13.15 3.88 -10.79
C ILE A 138 -13.85 2.54 -10.70
N PHE A 139 -13.62 1.82 -9.62
CA PHE A 139 -14.21 0.51 -9.35
C PHE A 139 -15.42 0.64 -8.43
N THR A 140 -16.48 -0.08 -8.74
CA THR A 140 -17.57 -0.35 -7.80
C THR A 140 -17.06 -1.28 -6.68
N LYS A 141 -17.81 -1.39 -5.59
CA LYS A 141 -17.53 -2.33 -4.49
C LYS A 141 -17.42 -3.77 -5.01
N GLU A 142 -18.31 -4.19 -5.91
CA GLU A 142 -18.31 -5.53 -6.50
C GLU A 142 -17.04 -5.78 -7.35
N GLU A 143 -16.65 -4.82 -8.19
CA GLU A 143 -15.44 -4.92 -9.00
C GLU A 143 -14.19 -4.98 -8.11
N ALA A 144 -14.12 -4.17 -7.06
CA ALA A 144 -13.02 -4.19 -6.10
C ALA A 144 -12.95 -5.53 -5.32
N SER A 145 -14.11 -6.07 -4.91
CA SER A 145 -14.21 -7.40 -4.27
C SER A 145 -13.71 -8.51 -5.20
N ASN A 146 -14.06 -8.47 -6.47
CA ASN A 146 -13.57 -9.43 -7.48
C ASN A 146 -12.04 -9.36 -7.65
N LEU A 147 -11.44 -8.21 -7.36
CA LEU A 147 -9.97 -8.03 -7.32
C LEU A 147 -9.36 -8.41 -5.96
N GLY A 148 -10.17 -8.84 -5.01
CA GLY A 148 -9.75 -9.28 -3.68
C GLY A 148 -9.69 -8.17 -2.62
N LEU A 149 -10.23 -6.98 -2.89
CA LEU A 149 -10.31 -5.89 -1.93
C LEU A 149 -11.67 -5.85 -1.25
N GLU A 150 -11.68 -6.09 0.05
CA GLU A 150 -12.87 -6.03 0.91
C GLU A 150 -12.76 -4.88 1.91
N GLY A 151 -13.89 -4.30 2.28
CA GLY A 151 -13.92 -3.22 3.26
C GLY A 151 -15.22 -2.44 3.31
N ASP A 152 -15.21 -1.41 4.12
CA ASP A 152 -16.34 -0.51 4.37
C ASP A 152 -16.30 0.70 3.43
N PHE A 153 -16.36 0.43 2.12
CA PHE A 153 -16.36 1.41 1.05
C PHE A 153 -17.43 1.06 -0.01
N GLU A 154 -17.84 2.02 -0.82
CA GLU A 154 -18.76 1.79 -1.94
C GLU A 154 -18.08 1.88 -3.31
N MET A 155 -16.96 2.58 -3.38
CA MET A 155 -16.12 2.68 -4.57
C MET A 155 -14.64 2.72 -4.22
N VAL A 156 -13.81 2.38 -5.19
CA VAL A 156 -12.35 2.53 -5.13
C VAL A 156 -11.89 3.28 -6.37
N ILE A 157 -11.05 4.27 -6.17
CA ILE A 157 -10.36 4.93 -7.28
C ILE A 157 -8.89 4.49 -7.29
N GLU A 158 -8.36 4.28 -8.48
CA GLU A 158 -6.93 4.05 -8.71
C GLU A 158 -6.35 5.17 -9.57
N GLY A 159 -5.22 5.68 -9.16
CA GLY A 159 -4.54 6.78 -9.83
C GLY A 159 -3.62 6.33 -10.95
N LEU A 160 -3.32 7.26 -11.85
CA LEU A 160 -2.26 7.11 -12.84
C LEU A 160 -0.90 6.94 -12.16
N GLU A 161 0.07 6.41 -12.89
CA GLU A 161 1.45 6.32 -12.41
C GLU A 161 2.02 7.73 -12.13
N GLY A 162 2.77 7.87 -11.05
CA GLY A 162 3.35 9.14 -10.61
C GLY A 162 2.51 9.95 -9.65
N ILE A 163 1.30 9.48 -9.26
CA ILE A 163 0.49 10.16 -8.24
C ILE A 163 0.31 9.30 -6.98
N SER A 164 -0.04 9.99 -5.90
CA SER A 164 -0.63 9.40 -4.70
C SER A 164 -1.86 10.21 -4.31
N PHE A 165 -2.91 9.56 -3.82
CA PHE A 165 -4.03 10.28 -3.23
C PHE A 165 -3.69 10.74 -1.82
N GLY A 166 -4.20 11.92 -1.47
CA GLY A 166 -4.15 12.49 -0.13
C GLY A 166 -5.52 12.54 0.54
N ASN A 167 -5.53 12.87 1.82
CA ASN A 167 -6.76 13.00 2.61
C ASN A 167 -7.15 14.44 2.92
N ASP A 168 -6.39 15.43 2.42
CA ASP A 168 -6.71 16.83 2.67
C ASP A 168 -8.05 17.20 2.02
N PHE A 169 -8.85 17.94 2.77
CA PHE A 169 -10.15 18.48 2.33
C PHE A 169 -10.11 20.01 2.19
N GLU A 170 -8.93 20.63 2.37
CA GLU A 170 -8.67 22.05 2.20
C GLU A 170 -7.39 22.30 1.41
N GLY A 171 -7.29 23.50 0.84
CA GLY A 171 -6.14 23.89 0.03
C GLY A 171 -6.24 23.46 -1.42
N SER A 172 -5.12 23.04 -2.02
CA SER A 172 -5.05 22.66 -3.43
C SER A 172 -5.42 21.20 -3.65
N ILE A 173 -6.19 20.93 -4.72
CA ILE A 173 -6.47 19.56 -5.18
C ILE A 173 -5.16 18.86 -5.54
N ILE A 174 -4.25 19.54 -6.22
CA ILE A 174 -2.97 19.01 -6.67
C ILE A 174 -1.84 19.68 -5.88
N LYS A 175 -0.92 18.86 -5.33
CA LYS A 175 0.31 19.30 -4.67
C LYS A 175 1.49 18.53 -5.23
N ASP A 176 2.68 19.12 -5.24
CA ASP A 176 3.91 18.36 -5.46
C ASP A 176 4.19 17.47 -4.24
N SER A 177 4.79 16.29 -4.49
CA SER A 177 5.18 15.41 -3.39
C SER A 177 6.22 16.09 -2.51
N ASP A 178 6.09 15.97 -1.18
CA ASP A 178 7.04 16.51 -0.21
C ASP A 178 7.68 15.36 0.58
N ILE A 179 8.99 15.25 0.50
CA ILE A 179 9.78 14.26 1.24
C ILE A 179 9.59 14.35 2.76
N LYS A 180 9.07 15.47 3.27
CA LYS A 180 8.75 15.64 4.69
C LYS A 180 7.42 15.00 5.08
N ASP A 181 6.56 14.75 4.11
CA ASP A 181 5.32 14.02 4.33
C ASP A 181 5.57 12.52 4.11
N TYR A 182 5.83 11.80 5.19
CA TYR A 182 6.11 10.37 5.18
C TYR A 182 5.10 9.54 4.37
N LYS A 183 3.82 9.89 4.44
CA LYS A 183 2.75 9.11 3.81
C LYS A 183 2.71 9.26 2.28
N PHE A 184 3.13 10.42 1.78
CA PHE A 184 3.03 10.78 0.37
C PHE A 184 4.36 11.20 -0.24
N ALA A 185 5.48 10.69 0.31
CA ALA A 185 6.82 11.04 -0.12
C ALA A 185 7.09 10.67 -1.58
N VAL A 186 8.32 10.39 -1.94
CA VAL A 186 8.72 10.20 -3.34
C VAL A 186 8.43 8.81 -3.91
N ALA A 187 7.93 7.89 -3.11
CA ALA A 187 7.43 6.58 -3.55
C ALA A 187 6.36 6.05 -2.58
N THR A 188 5.39 5.33 -3.10
CA THR A 188 4.33 4.69 -2.31
C THR A 188 3.80 3.43 -3.01
N HIS A 189 2.82 2.79 -2.41
CA HIS A 189 2.17 1.55 -2.84
C HIS A 189 0.65 1.71 -2.93
N GLY A 190 -0.11 0.60 -2.94
CA GLY A 190 -1.57 0.61 -3.00
C GLY A 190 -2.12 0.61 -4.43
N HIS A 191 -1.30 0.28 -5.43
CA HIS A 191 -1.69 0.09 -6.83
C HIS A 191 -2.14 -1.36 -7.07
N LEU A 192 -2.83 -1.59 -8.18
CA LEU A 192 -3.18 -2.93 -8.63
C LEU A 192 -1.92 -3.80 -8.83
N PRO A 193 -1.99 -5.12 -8.56
CA PRO A 193 -0.87 -6.06 -8.74
C PRO A 193 -0.33 -6.13 -10.17
N THR A 194 -1.09 -5.63 -11.14
CA THR A 194 -0.71 -5.55 -12.56
C THR A 194 0.22 -4.38 -12.87
N LYS A 195 0.37 -3.43 -11.95
CA LYS A 195 1.26 -2.27 -12.10
C LYS A 195 2.59 -2.50 -11.37
N GLY A 196 3.65 -1.97 -11.92
CA GLY A 196 4.97 -1.98 -11.31
C GLY A 196 5.59 -3.38 -11.14
N ASN A 197 6.65 -3.42 -10.35
CA ASN A 197 7.36 -4.65 -10.07
C ASN A 197 6.64 -5.45 -8.98
N ARG A 198 6.47 -6.75 -9.22
CA ARG A 198 5.90 -7.68 -8.24
C ARG A 198 6.87 -7.91 -7.09
N PRO A 199 6.37 -8.11 -5.87
CA PRO A 199 7.20 -8.48 -4.73
C PRO A 199 7.83 -9.87 -4.94
N PRO A 200 9.04 -10.12 -4.39
CA PRO A 200 9.68 -11.42 -4.46
C PRO A 200 8.97 -12.44 -3.55
N PHE A 201 9.06 -13.72 -3.95
CA PHE A 201 8.74 -14.86 -3.11
C PHE A 201 9.89 -15.86 -3.15
N ILE A 202 10.46 -16.18 -2.01
CA ILE A 202 11.54 -17.15 -1.85
C ILE A 202 11.15 -18.11 -0.72
N ALA A 203 11.23 -19.41 -0.98
CA ALA A 203 10.99 -20.42 0.04
C ALA A 203 12.09 -21.48 0.03
N PHE A 204 12.53 -21.90 1.20
CA PHE A 204 13.48 -22.99 1.36
C PHE A 204 13.32 -23.70 2.71
N GLY A 205 13.75 -24.95 2.79
CA GLY A 205 13.66 -25.78 3.99
C GLY A 205 13.37 -27.23 3.67
N PRO A 206 13.25 -28.09 4.69
CA PRO A 206 13.16 -29.54 4.51
C PRO A 206 11.92 -30.00 3.71
N ASN A 207 10.82 -29.26 3.77
CA ASN A 207 9.58 -29.59 3.10
C ASN A 207 9.36 -28.79 1.81
N ILE A 208 10.34 -27.99 1.39
CA ILE A 208 10.26 -27.15 0.19
C ILE A 208 11.08 -27.82 -0.91
N LYS A 209 10.46 -28.03 -2.08
CA LYS A 209 11.13 -28.58 -3.25
C LYS A 209 12.12 -27.56 -3.81
N GLY A 210 13.42 -27.89 -3.73
CA GLY A 210 14.49 -27.03 -4.23
C GLY A 210 14.55 -26.97 -5.75
N GLY A 211 15.11 -25.88 -6.30
CA GLY A 211 15.35 -25.70 -7.74
C GLY A 211 14.10 -25.41 -8.58
N VAL A 212 12.98 -25.08 -7.96
CA VAL A 212 11.75 -24.67 -8.64
C VAL A 212 11.76 -23.15 -8.80
N VAL A 213 11.47 -22.69 -10.02
CA VAL A 213 11.19 -21.27 -10.32
C VAL A 213 9.70 -21.16 -10.61
N ILE A 214 9.03 -20.24 -9.94
CA ILE A 214 7.63 -19.89 -10.18
C ILE A 214 7.64 -18.51 -10.84
N GLU A 215 7.14 -18.44 -12.09
CA GLU A 215 7.12 -17.17 -12.83
C GLU A 215 6.10 -16.19 -12.24
N GLU A 216 4.97 -16.71 -11.75
CA GLU A 216 3.89 -15.94 -11.15
C GLU A 216 3.15 -16.79 -10.11
N GLY A 217 2.84 -16.17 -8.95
CA GLY A 217 2.06 -16.80 -7.89
C GLY A 217 1.08 -15.80 -7.27
N ASP A 218 -0.05 -16.30 -6.79
CA ASP A 218 -1.01 -15.55 -5.99
C ASP A 218 -0.81 -15.91 -4.51
N LEU A 219 -0.73 -14.90 -3.64
CA LEU A 219 -0.56 -15.06 -2.20
C LEU A 219 -1.91 -15.13 -1.43
N ARG A 220 -3.03 -15.08 -2.15
CA ARG A 220 -4.38 -15.22 -1.57
C ARG A 220 -4.74 -16.68 -1.33
#